data_ec286c940684e30c7cb718b299125bb2
#
_entry.id   ec286c940684e30c7cb718b299125bb2
#
_cell.length_a   1.000
_cell.length_b   1.000
_cell.length_c   1.000
_cell.angle_alpha   90.00
_cell.angle_beta   90.00
_cell.angle_gamma   90.00
#
_symmetry.space_group_name_H-M   'P 1'
#
loop_
_entity.id
_entity.type
_entity.pdbx_description
1 polymer ?
#
loop_
_entity_poly.entity_id
_entity_poly.type
_entity_poly.pdbx_seq_one_letter_code
_entity_poly.pdbx_strand_id
1 'polypeptide(L)'
;LFKRKSIYLAETGHDLSVQRNIIKRELQRHGYVVLPSQTLTGNVKDLENHVRKDLSECSFSIHLIGSSYGEIPEGTERSVLDIQNQLAAEKAKQVNNKREFARLIWIAQNLRNASEQQKAFIELLKRDVDAQEGAEILQTPLEDFKNIMREELVGAHDAPEAPRGKSVYLVHDRVDHEEIGAVRELIQKSGFTVLEPAFEGDLLDVRRRHIENLRNFDAAVIYKGKVNEQWVRMKVLDLLKAPGFGRSKPIQGRALFTAPGTTMNTEPYKSQNITLIGGEGSKPMETLRTFLQDVNA
;
A
#
# COMPACT_ATOMS: atom_id res chain seq x y z
N LEU A 1 -20.11 3.52 -28.67
CA LEU A 1 -20.34 2.54 -27.60
C LEU A 1 -19.31 2.81 -26.51
N PHE A 2 -19.73 3.43 -25.39
CA PHE A 2 -18.85 3.57 -24.23
C PHE A 2 -18.52 2.18 -23.70
N LYS A 3 -17.25 1.78 -23.79
CA LYS A 3 -16.78 0.51 -23.26
C LYS A 3 -16.95 0.58 -21.72
N ARG A 4 -17.83 -0.23 -21.14
CA ARG A 4 -18.01 -0.31 -19.69
C ARG A 4 -16.67 -0.70 -19.06
N LYS A 5 -16.25 -0.01 -18.01
CA LYS A 5 -15.00 -0.34 -17.32
C LYS A 5 -15.15 -1.69 -16.63
N SER A 6 -14.20 -2.58 -16.85
CA SER A 6 -14.15 -3.91 -16.20
C SER A 6 -13.31 -3.84 -14.93
N ILE A 7 -13.77 -4.56 -13.90
CA ILE A 7 -13.09 -4.71 -12.61
C ILE A 7 -12.92 -6.19 -12.34
N TYR A 8 -11.72 -6.56 -11.95
CA TYR A 8 -11.42 -7.92 -11.49
C TYR A 8 -11.77 -8.03 -10.02
N LEU A 9 -12.78 -8.81 -9.66
CA LEU A 9 -13.12 -9.17 -8.29
C LEU A 9 -12.72 -10.63 -8.05
N ALA A 10 -11.57 -10.84 -7.46
CA ALA A 10 -11.01 -12.16 -7.24
C ALA A 10 -11.98 -13.10 -6.53
N GLU A 11 -11.90 -14.38 -6.83
CA GLU A 11 -12.58 -15.39 -6.03
C GLU A 11 -12.01 -15.42 -4.63
N THR A 12 -12.84 -15.79 -3.66
CA THR A 12 -12.49 -15.82 -2.25
C THR A 12 -12.68 -17.22 -1.68
N GLY A 13 -12.17 -17.44 -0.49
CA GLY A 13 -12.59 -18.58 0.31
C GLY A 13 -14.09 -18.55 0.60
N HIS A 14 -14.66 -19.71 0.93
CA HIS A 14 -16.09 -19.87 1.22
C HIS A 14 -16.58 -18.96 2.36
N ASP A 15 -15.72 -18.64 3.31
CA ASP A 15 -15.97 -17.80 4.47
C ASP A 15 -16.31 -16.34 4.12
N LEU A 16 -15.89 -15.86 2.93
CA LEU A 16 -16.15 -14.50 2.45
C LEU A 16 -17.11 -14.45 1.25
N SER A 17 -17.79 -15.54 0.92
CA SER A 17 -18.70 -15.60 -0.22
C SER A 17 -19.82 -14.55 -0.18
N VAL A 18 -20.35 -14.27 1.00
CA VAL A 18 -21.38 -13.24 1.22
C VAL A 18 -20.82 -11.84 0.96
N GLN A 19 -19.66 -11.53 1.54
CA GLN A 19 -18.99 -10.23 1.37
C GLN A 19 -18.64 -9.98 -0.09
N ARG A 20 -18.11 -11.01 -0.77
CA ARG A 20 -17.82 -10.93 -2.21
C ARG A 20 -19.08 -10.63 -3.01
N ASN A 21 -20.20 -11.28 -2.72
CA ASN A 21 -21.45 -11.02 -3.40
C ASN A 21 -21.99 -9.60 -3.16
N ILE A 22 -21.84 -9.06 -1.95
CA ILE A 22 -22.19 -7.67 -1.64
C ILE A 22 -21.37 -6.72 -2.52
N ILE A 23 -20.05 -6.88 -2.56
CA ILE A 23 -19.17 -6.05 -3.38
C ILE A 23 -19.51 -6.20 -4.86
N LYS A 24 -19.72 -7.43 -5.36
CA LYS A 24 -20.09 -7.68 -6.76
C LYS A 24 -21.34 -6.92 -7.17
N ARG A 25 -22.39 -7.00 -6.35
CA ARG A 25 -23.67 -6.31 -6.62
C ARG A 25 -23.49 -4.79 -6.61
N GLU A 26 -22.67 -4.28 -5.72
CA GLU A 26 -22.39 -2.85 -5.63
C GLU A 26 -21.67 -2.35 -6.88
N LEU A 27 -20.61 -3.03 -7.32
CA LEU A 27 -19.90 -2.73 -8.56
C LEU A 27 -20.84 -2.75 -9.78
N GLN A 28 -21.68 -3.77 -9.89
CA GLN A 28 -22.65 -3.90 -10.97
C GLN A 28 -23.69 -2.77 -10.98
N ARG A 29 -24.17 -2.34 -9.78
CA ARG A 29 -25.09 -1.18 -9.67
C ARG A 29 -24.45 0.11 -10.15
N HIS A 30 -23.13 0.27 -10.01
CA HIS A 30 -22.38 1.41 -10.53
C HIS A 30 -21.98 1.25 -12.00
N GLY A 31 -22.48 0.21 -12.69
CA GLY A 31 -22.29 0.01 -14.13
C GLY A 31 -20.99 -0.66 -14.55
N TYR A 32 -20.22 -1.20 -13.60
CA TYR A 32 -19.01 -1.95 -13.90
C TYR A 32 -19.31 -3.37 -14.37
N VAL A 33 -18.48 -3.88 -15.27
CA VAL A 33 -18.41 -5.30 -15.60
C VAL A 33 -17.48 -5.97 -14.60
N VAL A 34 -17.96 -7.01 -13.91
CA VAL A 34 -17.19 -7.73 -12.89
C VAL A 34 -16.68 -9.04 -13.45
N LEU A 35 -15.37 -9.21 -13.48
CA LEU A 35 -14.69 -10.44 -13.88
C LEU A 35 -14.00 -11.08 -12.66
N PRO A 36 -13.83 -12.40 -12.62
CA PRO A 36 -14.36 -13.38 -13.59
C PRO A 36 -15.88 -13.47 -13.54
N SER A 37 -16.48 -13.69 -14.71
CA SER A 37 -17.94 -13.85 -14.84
C SER A 37 -18.44 -15.23 -14.40
N GLN A 38 -17.55 -16.23 -14.45
CA GLN A 38 -17.78 -17.61 -14.07
C GLN A 38 -16.76 -18.05 -13.03
N THR A 39 -17.10 -19.08 -12.27
CA THR A 39 -16.18 -19.67 -11.28
C THR A 39 -14.96 -20.24 -11.98
N LEU A 40 -13.79 -19.98 -11.42
CA LEU A 40 -12.51 -20.49 -11.90
C LEU A 40 -12.39 -21.97 -11.51
N THR A 41 -12.38 -22.85 -12.50
CA THR A 41 -12.29 -24.30 -12.33
C THR A 41 -11.24 -24.87 -13.26
N GLY A 42 -10.77 -26.09 -12.96
CA GLY A 42 -9.82 -26.80 -13.81
C GLY A 42 -8.43 -26.90 -13.20
N ASN A 43 -7.45 -27.28 -14.04
CA ASN A 43 -6.05 -27.34 -13.62
C ASN A 43 -5.43 -25.94 -13.52
N VAL A 44 -4.28 -25.86 -12.86
CA VAL A 44 -3.58 -24.58 -12.60
C VAL A 44 -3.31 -23.79 -13.88
N LYS A 45 -2.93 -24.46 -14.97
CA LYS A 45 -2.54 -23.79 -16.23
C LYS A 45 -3.74 -23.11 -16.91
N ASP A 46 -4.88 -23.78 -16.95
CA ASP A 46 -6.10 -23.22 -17.52
C ASP A 46 -6.62 -22.07 -16.67
N LEU A 47 -6.55 -22.21 -15.35
CA LEU A 47 -6.90 -21.18 -14.38
C LEU A 47 -6.02 -19.92 -14.57
N GLU A 48 -4.69 -20.07 -14.62
CA GLU A 48 -3.78 -18.94 -14.84
C GLU A 48 -4.06 -18.21 -16.15
N ASN A 49 -4.29 -18.95 -17.24
CA ASN A 49 -4.61 -18.36 -18.53
C ASN A 49 -5.91 -17.54 -18.49
N HIS A 50 -6.94 -18.08 -17.81
CA HIS A 50 -8.21 -17.38 -17.63
C HIS A 50 -8.04 -16.10 -16.80
N VAL A 51 -7.35 -16.20 -15.66
CA VAL A 51 -7.08 -15.03 -14.80
C VAL A 51 -6.28 -13.97 -15.53
N ARG A 52 -5.23 -14.33 -16.28
CA ARG A 52 -4.42 -13.37 -17.06
C ARG A 52 -5.27 -12.67 -18.12
N LYS A 53 -6.15 -13.42 -18.81
CA LYS A 53 -7.07 -12.86 -19.80
C LYS A 53 -8.02 -11.84 -19.15
N ASP A 54 -8.69 -12.21 -18.06
CA ASP A 54 -9.64 -11.34 -17.38
C ASP A 54 -8.93 -10.09 -16.81
N LEU A 55 -7.77 -10.27 -16.18
CA LEU A 55 -6.96 -9.16 -15.70
C LEU A 55 -6.56 -8.21 -16.84
N SER A 56 -6.28 -8.72 -18.04
CA SER A 56 -5.90 -7.87 -19.19
C SER A 56 -6.98 -6.87 -19.60
N GLU A 57 -8.25 -7.19 -19.33
CA GLU A 57 -9.40 -6.35 -19.61
C GLU A 57 -9.76 -5.36 -18.50
N CYS A 58 -9.10 -5.49 -17.33
CA CYS A 58 -9.40 -4.71 -16.14
C CYS A 58 -8.35 -3.64 -15.86
N SER A 59 -8.79 -2.49 -15.36
CA SER A 59 -7.92 -1.42 -14.84
C SER A 59 -7.81 -1.44 -13.32
N PHE A 60 -8.56 -2.33 -12.66
CA PHE A 60 -8.65 -2.40 -11.22
C PHE A 60 -8.91 -3.83 -10.75
N SER A 61 -8.28 -4.25 -9.66
CA SER A 61 -8.56 -5.54 -9.03
C SER A 61 -8.84 -5.41 -7.53
N ILE A 62 -9.75 -6.27 -7.06
CA ILE A 62 -10.17 -6.34 -5.66
C ILE A 62 -9.98 -7.78 -5.19
N HIS A 63 -9.28 -7.95 -4.07
CA HIS A 63 -9.02 -9.23 -3.42
C HIS A 63 -9.53 -9.19 -1.99
N LEU A 64 -10.38 -10.14 -1.62
CA LEU A 64 -10.91 -10.28 -0.27
C LEU A 64 -10.29 -11.51 0.38
N ILE A 65 -9.57 -11.33 1.47
CA ILE A 65 -8.79 -12.37 2.16
C ILE A 65 -9.39 -12.62 3.54
N GLY A 66 -9.90 -13.82 3.74
CA GLY A 66 -10.48 -14.29 5.00
C GLY A 66 -9.63 -15.34 5.70
N SER A 67 -10.29 -16.17 6.50
CA SER A 67 -9.65 -17.27 7.24
C SER A 67 -9.41 -18.52 6.38
N SER A 68 -10.13 -18.67 5.27
CA SER A 68 -10.00 -19.82 4.38
C SER A 68 -8.89 -19.59 3.35
N TYR A 69 -7.98 -20.56 3.21
CA TYR A 69 -6.94 -20.53 2.16
C TYR A 69 -7.53 -20.71 0.75
N GLY A 70 -8.75 -21.26 0.67
CA GLY A 70 -9.45 -21.51 -0.57
C GLY A 70 -9.09 -22.84 -1.23
N GLU A 71 -9.64 -23.06 -2.41
CA GLU A 71 -9.45 -24.27 -3.20
C GLU A 71 -8.04 -24.29 -3.80
N ILE A 72 -7.42 -25.49 -3.84
CA ILE A 72 -6.12 -25.72 -4.46
C ILE A 72 -6.37 -26.47 -5.78
N PRO A 73 -6.07 -25.84 -6.94
CA PRO A 73 -6.25 -26.47 -8.24
C PRO A 73 -5.32 -27.66 -8.44
N GLU A 74 -5.68 -28.57 -9.35
CA GLU A 74 -4.83 -29.67 -9.75
C GLU A 74 -3.51 -29.15 -10.38
N GLY A 75 -2.39 -29.75 -9.96
CA GLY A 75 -1.05 -29.42 -10.49
C GLY A 75 -0.32 -28.30 -9.72
N THR A 76 -0.79 -27.89 -8.55
CA THR A 76 -0.14 -26.90 -7.68
C THR A 76 -0.42 -27.19 -6.21
N GLU A 77 0.38 -26.56 -5.32
CA GLU A 77 0.11 -26.50 -3.87
C GLU A 77 -0.49 -25.15 -3.45
N ARG A 78 -0.69 -24.25 -4.40
CA ARG A 78 -1.17 -22.88 -4.17
C ARG A 78 -2.66 -22.78 -4.38
N SER A 79 -3.32 -22.01 -3.53
CA SER A 79 -4.76 -21.78 -3.68
C SER A 79 -5.08 -20.83 -4.84
N VAL A 80 -6.33 -20.89 -5.30
CA VAL A 80 -6.88 -19.94 -6.29
C VAL A 80 -6.68 -18.50 -5.83
N LEU A 81 -6.80 -18.21 -4.52
CA LEU A 81 -6.61 -16.86 -3.97
C LEU A 81 -5.17 -16.38 -4.16
N ASP A 82 -4.21 -17.23 -3.83
CA ASP A 82 -2.79 -16.93 -3.95
C ASP A 82 -2.38 -16.73 -5.41
N ILE A 83 -2.83 -17.62 -6.31
CA ILE A 83 -2.56 -17.51 -7.75
C ILE A 83 -3.11 -16.20 -8.31
N GLN A 84 -4.36 -15.86 -8.04
CA GLN A 84 -4.97 -14.62 -8.51
C GLN A 84 -4.23 -13.38 -8.00
N ASN A 85 -3.81 -13.39 -6.71
CA ASN A 85 -3.07 -12.27 -6.15
C ASN A 85 -1.70 -12.09 -6.81
N GLN A 86 -0.96 -13.19 -7.05
CA GLN A 86 0.32 -13.15 -7.75
C GLN A 86 0.16 -12.61 -9.17
N LEU A 87 -0.79 -13.13 -9.95
CA LEU A 87 -0.99 -12.71 -11.34
C LEU A 87 -1.40 -11.24 -11.45
N ALA A 88 -2.19 -10.75 -10.48
CA ALA A 88 -2.52 -9.33 -10.39
C ALA A 88 -1.29 -8.47 -10.03
N ALA A 89 -0.38 -8.96 -9.17
CA ALA A 89 0.87 -8.29 -8.86
C ALA A 89 1.81 -8.25 -10.07
N GLU A 90 1.93 -9.36 -10.81
CA GLU A 90 2.70 -9.42 -12.05
C GLU A 90 2.19 -8.40 -13.08
N LYS A 91 0.86 -8.31 -13.26
CA LYS A 91 0.27 -7.28 -14.13
C LYS A 91 0.62 -5.87 -13.65
N ALA A 92 0.52 -5.59 -12.37
CA ALA A 92 0.84 -4.27 -11.82
C ALA A 92 2.31 -3.88 -12.09
N LYS A 93 3.25 -4.85 -12.03
CA LYS A 93 4.65 -4.63 -12.38
C LYS A 93 4.88 -4.30 -13.86
N GLN A 94 4.12 -4.93 -14.75
CA GLN A 94 4.26 -4.74 -16.21
C GLN A 94 3.75 -3.38 -16.67
N VAL A 95 2.87 -2.75 -15.88
CA VAL A 95 2.28 -1.47 -16.22
C VAL A 95 3.15 -0.34 -15.69
N ASN A 96 3.85 0.39 -16.58
CA ASN A 96 4.73 1.51 -16.21
C ASN A 96 3.96 2.72 -15.64
N ASN A 97 2.65 2.79 -15.88
CA ASN A 97 1.77 3.85 -15.38
C ASN A 97 0.69 3.25 -14.48
N LYS A 98 0.84 3.42 -13.18
CA LYS A 98 -0.06 2.84 -12.18
C LYS A 98 -1.48 3.44 -12.17
N ARG A 99 -1.75 4.47 -12.96
CA ARG A 99 -3.13 4.88 -13.29
C ARG A 99 -3.85 3.87 -14.19
N GLU A 100 -3.12 2.97 -14.83
CA GLU A 100 -3.68 1.98 -15.74
C GLU A 100 -4.15 0.72 -15.03
N PHE A 101 -3.53 0.37 -13.89
CA PHE A 101 -3.95 -0.78 -13.09
C PHE A 101 -3.62 -0.59 -11.61
N ALA A 102 -4.64 -0.61 -10.76
CA ALA A 102 -4.54 -0.54 -9.31
C ALA A 102 -5.16 -1.78 -8.64
N ARG A 103 -4.75 -2.06 -7.40
CA ARG A 103 -5.21 -3.22 -6.63
C ARG A 103 -5.65 -2.82 -5.24
N LEU A 104 -6.81 -3.32 -4.78
CA LEU A 104 -7.22 -3.27 -3.38
C LEU A 104 -7.22 -4.68 -2.81
N ILE A 105 -6.56 -4.87 -1.68
CA ILE A 105 -6.56 -6.12 -0.92
C ILE A 105 -7.19 -5.82 0.44
N TRP A 106 -8.35 -6.40 0.68
CA TRP A 106 -9.01 -6.32 1.98
C TRP A 106 -8.78 -7.60 2.76
N ILE A 107 -8.27 -7.48 3.99
CA ILE A 107 -8.06 -8.60 4.91
C ILE A 107 -9.11 -8.50 6.02
N ALA A 108 -9.85 -9.57 6.24
CA ALA A 108 -10.85 -9.62 7.30
C ALA A 108 -10.20 -9.40 8.67
N GLN A 109 -10.89 -8.67 9.56
CA GLN A 109 -10.37 -8.38 10.90
C GLN A 109 -10.32 -9.62 11.79
N ASN A 110 -11.23 -10.58 11.58
CA ASN A 110 -11.29 -11.82 12.36
C ASN A 110 -10.76 -13.00 11.54
N LEU A 111 -9.58 -13.47 11.91
CA LEU A 111 -8.85 -14.58 11.26
C LEU A 111 -8.64 -15.77 12.22
N ARG A 112 -9.50 -15.93 13.25
CA ARG A 112 -9.28 -16.89 14.35
C ARG A 112 -9.12 -18.34 13.90
N ASN A 113 -9.76 -18.72 12.81
CA ASN A 113 -9.77 -20.10 12.30
C ASN A 113 -8.87 -20.28 11.06
N ALA A 114 -7.96 -19.36 10.80
CA ALA A 114 -7.06 -19.46 9.66
C ALA A 114 -6.07 -20.62 9.84
N SER A 115 -5.92 -21.44 8.80
CA SER A 115 -4.90 -22.49 8.74
C SER A 115 -3.48 -21.89 8.74
N GLU A 116 -2.47 -22.70 9.01
CA GLU A 116 -1.08 -22.25 8.95
C GLU A 116 -0.69 -21.78 7.52
N GLN A 117 -1.20 -22.44 6.49
CA GLN A 117 -1.02 -22.01 5.10
C GLN A 117 -1.65 -20.63 4.86
N GLN A 118 -2.86 -20.37 5.36
CA GLN A 118 -3.53 -19.08 5.23
C GLN A 118 -2.79 -17.99 6.01
N LYS A 119 -2.32 -18.28 7.20
CA LYS A 119 -1.49 -17.34 7.97
C LYS A 119 -0.20 -17.00 7.23
N ALA A 120 0.49 -18.00 6.68
CA ALA A 120 1.69 -17.79 5.89
C ALA A 120 1.42 -16.93 4.64
N PHE A 121 0.33 -17.16 3.94
CA PHE A 121 -0.10 -16.36 2.80
C PHE A 121 -0.39 -14.91 3.20
N ILE A 122 -1.13 -14.68 4.29
CA ILE A 122 -1.41 -13.33 4.80
C ILE A 122 -0.12 -12.61 5.22
N GLU A 123 0.82 -13.30 5.86
CA GLU A 123 2.11 -12.73 6.24
C GLU A 123 2.96 -12.39 4.99
N LEU A 124 2.92 -13.24 3.95
CA LEU A 124 3.54 -12.94 2.67
C LEU A 124 2.97 -11.65 2.08
N LEU A 125 1.64 -11.53 2.00
CA LEU A 125 0.97 -10.32 1.51
C LEU A 125 1.39 -9.06 2.28
N LYS A 126 1.60 -9.18 3.59
CA LYS A 126 1.96 -8.04 4.46
C LYS A 126 3.45 -7.67 4.42
N ARG A 127 4.32 -8.57 4.00
CA ARG A 127 5.78 -8.39 4.11
C ARG A 127 6.50 -8.34 2.78
N ASP A 128 5.97 -8.98 1.76
CA ASP A 128 6.62 -9.09 0.46
C ASP A 128 6.25 -7.90 -0.43
N VAL A 129 7.26 -7.15 -0.88
CA VAL A 129 7.11 -5.98 -1.75
C VAL A 129 6.47 -6.39 -3.08
N ASP A 130 6.89 -7.53 -3.62
CA ASP A 130 6.41 -8.03 -4.89
C ASP A 130 4.93 -8.43 -4.84
N ALA A 131 4.52 -9.10 -3.75
CA ALA A 131 3.11 -9.46 -3.52
C ALA A 131 2.21 -8.22 -3.36
N GLN A 132 2.79 -7.10 -2.92
CA GLN A 132 2.11 -5.83 -2.71
C GLN A 132 2.17 -4.87 -3.91
N GLU A 133 2.80 -5.25 -5.01
CA GLU A 133 2.97 -4.36 -6.16
C GLU A 133 1.62 -3.80 -6.64
N GLY A 134 1.54 -2.45 -6.69
CA GLY A 134 0.33 -1.72 -7.08
C GLY A 134 -0.86 -1.87 -6.12
N ALA A 135 -0.69 -2.51 -4.95
CA ALA A 135 -1.77 -2.80 -4.02
C ALA A 135 -1.79 -1.87 -2.81
N GLU A 136 -2.99 -1.52 -2.39
CA GLU A 136 -3.28 -1.03 -1.05
C GLU A 136 -3.90 -2.17 -0.21
N ILE A 137 -3.32 -2.44 0.96
CA ILE A 137 -3.82 -3.46 1.88
C ILE A 137 -4.60 -2.78 3.00
N LEU A 138 -5.85 -3.22 3.17
CA LEU A 138 -6.79 -2.67 4.13
C LEU A 138 -7.26 -3.77 5.09
N GLN A 139 -7.24 -3.48 6.38
CA GLN A 139 -7.81 -4.37 7.42
C GLN A 139 -8.81 -3.56 8.25
N THR A 140 -9.92 -3.21 7.63
CA THR A 140 -10.97 -2.32 8.13
C THR A 140 -12.31 -3.05 8.21
N PRO A 141 -13.34 -2.50 8.86
CA PRO A 141 -14.71 -2.94 8.66
C PRO A 141 -15.10 -2.94 7.17
N LEU A 142 -16.00 -3.83 6.76
CA LEU A 142 -16.38 -3.97 5.35
C LEU A 142 -17.01 -2.69 4.77
N GLU A 143 -17.77 -1.94 5.57
CA GLU A 143 -18.38 -0.68 5.12
C GLU A 143 -17.34 0.39 4.82
N ASP A 144 -16.29 0.49 5.63
CA ASP A 144 -15.17 1.40 5.38
C ASP A 144 -14.42 1.01 4.10
N PHE A 145 -14.20 -0.29 3.90
CA PHE A 145 -13.62 -0.80 2.66
C PHE A 145 -14.47 -0.44 1.43
N LYS A 146 -15.80 -0.55 1.51
CA LYS A 146 -16.72 -0.16 0.42
C LYS A 146 -16.61 1.33 0.11
N ASN A 147 -16.50 2.18 1.12
CA ASN A 147 -16.32 3.62 0.93
C ASN A 147 -15.01 3.93 0.21
N ILE A 148 -13.90 3.30 0.64
CA ILE A 148 -12.58 3.43 0.00
C ILE A 148 -12.63 2.95 -1.45
N MET A 149 -13.25 1.80 -1.70
CA MET A 149 -13.44 1.26 -3.04
C MET A 149 -14.19 2.25 -3.95
N ARG A 150 -15.27 2.87 -3.47
CA ARG A 150 -16.01 3.88 -4.23
C ARG A 150 -15.15 5.10 -4.57
N GLU A 151 -14.39 5.61 -3.59
CA GLU A 151 -13.47 6.73 -3.82
C GLU A 151 -12.44 6.43 -4.90
N GLU A 152 -11.82 5.23 -4.86
CA GLU A 152 -10.84 4.82 -5.87
C GLU A 152 -11.45 4.68 -7.26
N LEU A 153 -12.67 4.15 -7.36
CA LEU A 153 -13.35 3.91 -8.63
C LEU A 153 -13.90 5.18 -9.28
N VAL A 154 -14.38 6.13 -8.48
CA VAL A 154 -14.90 7.42 -9.00
C VAL A 154 -13.74 8.29 -9.48
N GLY A 155 -12.51 8.02 -9.04
CA GLY A 155 -11.35 8.83 -9.39
C GLY A 155 -11.49 10.26 -8.85
N ALA A 156 -12.24 10.45 -7.76
CA ALA A 156 -12.51 11.73 -7.12
C ALA A 156 -11.27 12.24 -6.39
N HIS A 157 -10.22 12.43 -7.14
CA HIS A 157 -9.06 13.15 -6.69
C HIS A 157 -8.83 14.32 -7.63
N ASP A 158 -9.62 15.37 -7.45
CA ASP A 158 -9.11 16.70 -7.65
C ASP A 158 -7.92 16.81 -6.69
N ALA A 159 -6.73 16.62 -7.24
CA ALA A 159 -5.51 16.68 -6.45
C ALA A 159 -5.45 18.09 -5.85
N PRO A 160 -5.39 18.25 -4.51
CA PRO A 160 -5.11 19.55 -3.94
C PRO A 160 -3.84 20.08 -4.56
N GLU A 161 -3.77 21.39 -4.76
CA GLU A 161 -2.58 22.05 -5.32
C GLU A 161 -1.33 21.55 -4.58
N ALA A 162 -0.36 21.05 -5.35
CA ALA A 162 0.91 20.62 -4.80
C ALA A 162 1.52 21.79 -3.98
N PRO A 163 2.16 21.52 -2.84
CA PRO A 163 2.79 22.55 -2.03
C PRO A 163 3.70 23.41 -2.90
N ARG A 164 3.64 24.73 -2.72
CA ARG A 164 4.57 25.64 -3.40
C ARG A 164 5.96 25.42 -2.80
N GLY A 165 6.91 24.94 -3.60
CA GLY A 165 8.27 24.61 -3.19
C GLY A 165 8.50 23.12 -2.90
N LYS A 166 9.74 22.78 -2.54
CA LYS A 166 10.13 21.41 -2.17
C LYS A 166 9.53 21.04 -0.80
N SER A 167 9.09 19.80 -0.67
CA SER A 167 8.43 19.30 0.54
C SER A 167 9.05 18.00 1.05
N VAL A 168 9.08 17.86 2.37
CA VAL A 168 9.53 16.65 3.07
C VAL A 168 8.36 16.04 3.83
N TYR A 169 8.05 14.78 3.56
CA TYR A 169 7.10 14.03 4.35
C TYR A 169 7.79 13.46 5.59
N LEU A 170 7.54 14.07 6.75
CA LEU A 170 8.00 13.61 8.05
C LEU A 170 7.01 12.57 8.59
N VAL A 171 7.31 11.30 8.34
CA VAL A 171 6.48 10.16 8.73
C VAL A 171 6.79 9.78 10.16
N HIS A 172 5.84 9.97 11.06
CA HIS A 172 5.98 9.60 12.47
C HIS A 172 4.66 9.03 13.00
N ASP A 173 4.70 8.38 14.13
CA ASP A 173 3.50 7.93 14.85
C ASP A 173 3.07 8.99 15.87
N ARG A 174 1.81 8.92 16.30
CA ARG A 174 1.27 9.82 17.33
C ARG A 174 2.05 9.78 18.63
N VAL A 175 2.58 8.60 18.99
CA VAL A 175 3.37 8.43 20.23
C VAL A 175 4.68 9.21 20.24
N ASP A 176 5.19 9.59 19.06
CA ASP A 176 6.44 10.32 18.89
C ASP A 176 6.21 11.82 18.57
N HIS A 177 4.95 12.26 18.47
CA HIS A 177 4.60 13.61 17.98
C HIS A 177 5.27 14.76 18.77
N GLU A 178 5.45 14.61 20.08
CA GLU A 178 6.11 15.61 20.91
C GLU A 178 7.63 15.65 20.70
N GLU A 179 8.24 14.54 20.31
CA GLU A 179 9.69 14.38 20.21
C GLU A 179 10.26 14.84 18.85
N ILE A 180 9.43 14.93 17.82
CA ILE A 180 9.88 15.30 16.46
C ILE A 180 10.15 16.81 16.28
N GLY A 181 9.89 17.65 17.28
CA GLY A 181 9.96 19.11 17.18
C GLY A 181 11.26 19.62 16.56
N ALA A 182 12.41 19.14 17.06
CA ALA A 182 13.72 19.53 16.57
C ALA A 182 13.97 19.08 15.10
N VAL A 183 13.49 17.91 14.72
CA VAL A 183 13.58 17.37 13.35
C VAL A 183 12.72 18.22 12.42
N ARG A 184 11.48 18.51 12.80
CA ARG A 184 10.57 19.39 12.07
C ARG A 184 11.17 20.76 11.84
N GLU A 185 11.69 21.38 12.87
CA GLU A 185 12.29 22.71 12.80
C GLU A 185 13.51 22.74 11.87
N LEU A 186 14.38 21.73 11.90
CA LEU A 186 15.52 21.63 11.01
C LEU A 186 15.08 21.50 9.53
N ILE A 187 14.05 20.70 9.23
CA ILE A 187 13.50 20.55 7.89
C ILE A 187 12.97 21.91 7.39
N GLN A 188 12.21 22.63 8.23
CA GLN A 188 11.68 23.95 7.90
C GLN A 188 12.78 24.98 7.67
N LYS A 189 13.79 25.03 8.55
CA LYS A 189 14.95 25.92 8.41
C LYS A 189 15.81 25.62 7.17
N SER A 190 15.74 24.39 6.66
CA SER A 190 16.39 23.99 5.41
C SER A 190 15.59 24.37 4.16
N GLY A 191 14.47 25.09 4.30
CA GLY A 191 13.67 25.62 3.21
C GLY A 191 12.59 24.69 2.66
N PHE A 192 12.28 23.59 3.37
CA PHE A 192 11.26 22.65 2.95
C PHE A 192 9.91 22.87 3.66
N THR A 193 8.83 22.65 2.93
CA THR A 193 7.50 22.48 3.53
C THR A 193 7.44 21.09 4.19
N VAL A 194 7.04 21.03 5.47
CA VAL A 194 6.87 19.75 6.17
C VAL A 194 5.45 19.25 5.97
N LEU A 195 5.33 18.04 5.44
CA LEU A 195 4.09 17.28 5.37
C LEU A 195 4.10 16.27 6.53
N GLU A 196 2.98 16.13 7.24
CA GLU A 196 2.89 15.23 8.39
C GLU A 196 1.63 14.34 8.29
N PRO A 197 1.63 13.16 8.93
CA PRO A 197 0.43 12.32 9.03
C PRO A 197 -0.69 13.07 9.77
N ALA A 198 -1.94 12.81 9.39
CA ALA A 198 -3.08 13.20 10.21
C ALA A 198 -3.33 12.11 11.27
N PHE A 199 -3.64 12.54 12.49
CA PHE A 199 -3.97 11.65 13.61
C PHE A 199 -5.40 11.87 14.11
N GLU A 200 -6.11 12.85 13.56
CA GLU A 200 -7.48 13.23 13.90
C GLU A 200 -8.34 13.27 12.65
N GLY A 201 -9.61 13.01 12.81
CA GLY A 201 -10.57 12.86 11.74
C GLY A 201 -11.09 11.43 11.60
N ASP A 202 -11.99 11.21 10.65
CA ASP A 202 -12.42 9.85 10.32
C ASP A 202 -11.34 9.08 9.53
N LEU A 203 -11.51 7.77 9.42
CA LEU A 203 -10.56 6.90 8.74
C LEU A 203 -10.28 7.33 7.29
N LEU A 204 -11.32 7.80 6.59
CA LEU A 204 -11.20 8.21 5.18
C LEU A 204 -10.39 9.50 5.06
N ASP A 205 -10.58 10.46 5.97
CA ASP A 205 -9.82 11.72 5.98
C ASP A 205 -8.35 11.48 6.30
N VAL A 206 -8.06 10.65 7.31
CA VAL A 206 -6.68 10.26 7.66
C VAL A 206 -6.00 9.55 6.49
N ARG A 207 -6.69 8.60 5.83
CA ARG A 207 -6.21 7.90 4.65
C ARG A 207 -5.98 8.87 3.48
N ARG A 208 -6.95 9.74 3.20
CA ARG A 208 -6.84 10.72 2.11
C ARG A 208 -5.61 11.61 2.29
N ARG A 209 -5.40 12.14 3.48
CA ARG A 209 -4.22 12.94 3.81
C ARG A 209 -2.92 12.18 3.63
N HIS A 210 -2.88 10.93 4.05
CA HIS A 210 -1.71 10.07 3.87
C HIS A 210 -1.39 9.87 2.38
N ILE A 211 -2.39 9.56 1.54
CA ILE A 211 -2.22 9.41 0.09
C ILE A 211 -1.80 10.71 -0.57
N GLU A 212 -2.39 11.84 -0.18
CA GLU A 212 -1.99 13.17 -0.68
C GLU A 212 -0.52 13.45 -0.36
N ASN A 213 -0.09 13.16 0.86
CA ASN A 213 1.32 13.30 1.24
C ASN A 213 2.21 12.39 0.38
N LEU A 214 1.84 11.10 0.17
CA LEU A 214 2.59 10.16 -0.67
C LEU A 214 2.69 10.61 -2.14
N ARG A 215 1.73 11.35 -2.65
CA ARG A 215 1.76 11.91 -4.01
C ARG A 215 2.68 13.11 -4.16
N ASN A 216 2.78 13.94 -3.12
CA ASN A 216 3.27 15.32 -3.25
C ASN A 216 4.66 15.57 -2.66
N PHE A 217 5.20 14.72 -1.78
CA PHE A 217 6.50 14.96 -1.17
C PHE A 217 7.66 14.85 -2.18
N ASP A 218 8.74 15.57 -1.95
CA ASP A 218 9.98 15.46 -2.72
C ASP A 218 10.96 14.51 -2.03
N ALA A 219 11.06 14.57 -0.70
CA ALA A 219 11.81 13.63 0.11
C ALA A 219 10.98 13.16 1.31
N ALA A 220 11.35 12.03 1.90
CA ALA A 220 10.69 11.50 3.09
C ALA A 220 11.70 11.19 4.20
N VAL A 221 11.30 11.47 5.43
CA VAL A 221 12.01 11.11 6.66
C VAL A 221 11.07 10.30 7.53
N ILE A 222 11.39 9.02 7.75
CA ILE A 222 10.66 8.17 8.71
C ILE A 222 11.34 8.35 10.07
N TYR A 223 10.59 8.77 11.06
CA TYR A 223 11.09 8.94 12.42
C TYR A 223 10.81 7.68 13.25
N LYS A 224 11.86 7.04 13.76
CA LYS A 224 11.81 5.91 14.66
C LYS A 224 12.16 6.39 16.07
N GLY A 225 11.15 6.60 16.88
CA GLY A 225 11.26 6.83 18.33
C GLY A 225 10.80 5.61 19.11
N LYS A 226 9.62 5.70 19.72
CA LYS A 226 9.00 4.65 20.57
C LYS A 226 8.33 3.54 19.78
N VAL A 227 8.06 3.74 18.49
CA VAL A 227 7.43 2.72 17.62
C VAL A 227 8.30 1.49 17.46
N ASN A 228 7.68 0.33 17.18
CA ASN A 228 8.41 -0.92 16.92
C ASN A 228 8.94 -0.98 15.48
N GLU A 229 9.83 -1.95 15.22
CA GLU A 229 10.45 -2.13 13.92
C GLU A 229 9.44 -2.55 12.83
N GLN A 230 8.37 -3.24 13.19
CA GLN A 230 7.32 -3.63 12.27
C GLN A 230 6.58 -2.39 11.69
N TRP A 231 6.32 -1.39 12.54
CA TRP A 231 5.74 -0.12 12.09
C TRP A 231 6.67 0.59 11.09
N VAL A 232 7.97 0.67 11.38
CA VAL A 232 8.96 1.26 10.46
C VAL A 232 8.95 0.55 9.12
N ARG A 233 8.95 -0.79 9.14
CA ARG A 233 8.88 -1.60 7.91
C ARG A 233 7.63 -1.28 7.08
N MET A 234 6.47 -1.18 7.72
CA MET A 234 5.23 -0.80 7.01
C MET A 234 5.35 0.59 6.37
N LYS A 235 5.95 1.57 7.08
CA LYS A 235 6.11 2.93 6.54
C LYS A 235 7.10 3.01 5.39
N VAL A 236 8.18 2.23 5.44
CA VAL A 236 9.08 2.07 4.30
C VAL A 236 8.34 1.48 3.08
N LEU A 237 7.51 0.46 3.29
CA LEU A 237 6.70 -0.13 2.22
C LEU A 237 5.69 0.88 1.64
N ASP A 238 5.06 1.72 2.47
CA ASP A 238 4.16 2.77 2.01
C ASP A 238 4.89 3.76 1.07
N LEU A 239 6.14 4.15 1.40
CA LEU A 239 6.95 5.00 0.53
C LEU A 239 7.35 4.31 -0.78
N LEU A 240 7.66 3.02 -0.74
CA LEU A 240 7.98 2.24 -1.95
C LEU A 240 6.76 2.09 -2.87
N LYS A 241 5.56 2.05 -2.29
CA LYS A 241 4.29 2.00 -3.02
C LYS A 241 3.79 3.36 -3.49
N ALA A 242 4.41 4.47 -3.09
CA ALA A 242 3.96 5.83 -3.44
C ALA A 242 3.65 6.00 -4.95
N PRO A 243 4.41 5.43 -5.90
CA PRO A 243 4.00 5.42 -7.31
C PRO A 243 2.64 4.79 -7.58
N GLY A 244 2.24 3.77 -6.79
CA GLY A 244 0.92 3.11 -6.89
C GLY A 244 -0.26 3.99 -6.49
N PHE A 245 -0.01 5.01 -5.71
CA PHE A 245 -1.01 5.99 -5.32
C PHE A 245 -1.15 7.17 -6.30
N GLY A 246 -0.58 7.07 -7.50
CA GLY A 246 -0.70 8.09 -8.53
C GLY A 246 0.37 9.20 -8.45
N ARG A 247 1.49 8.95 -7.76
CA ARG A 247 2.64 9.83 -7.77
C ARG A 247 3.29 9.87 -9.16
N SER A 248 3.51 11.06 -9.69
CA SER A 248 4.18 11.27 -10.99
C SER A 248 5.62 11.75 -10.87
N LYS A 249 6.01 12.27 -9.70
CA LYS A 249 7.36 12.82 -9.47
C LYS A 249 8.29 11.73 -8.93
N PRO A 250 9.59 11.71 -9.29
CA PRO A 250 10.57 10.84 -8.63
C PRO A 250 10.74 11.23 -7.15
N ILE A 251 11.09 10.27 -6.31
CA ILE A 251 11.45 10.52 -4.92
C ILE A 251 12.93 10.90 -4.90
N GLN A 252 13.24 12.12 -4.46
CA GLN A 252 14.61 12.66 -4.44
C GLN A 252 15.45 12.07 -3.30
N GLY A 253 14.81 11.74 -2.15
CA GLY A 253 15.52 11.13 -1.03
C GLY A 253 14.58 10.44 -0.05
N ARG A 254 15.08 9.39 0.58
CA ARG A 254 14.43 8.68 1.68
C ARG A 254 15.39 8.55 2.82
N ALA A 255 14.98 8.88 4.03
CA ALA A 255 15.78 8.73 5.22
C ALA A 255 15.00 8.00 6.33
N LEU A 256 15.73 7.23 7.12
CA LEU A 256 15.24 6.63 8.34
C LEU A 256 16.00 7.27 9.49
N PHE A 257 15.32 8.08 10.29
CA PHE A 257 15.85 8.76 11.44
C PHE A 257 15.56 7.96 12.69
N THR A 258 16.61 7.49 13.36
CA THR A 258 16.52 6.78 14.64
C THR A 258 16.79 7.76 15.77
N ALA A 259 15.82 7.93 16.67
CA ALA A 259 15.96 8.82 17.83
C ALA A 259 17.11 8.40 18.73
N PRO A 260 17.80 9.35 19.40
CA PRO A 260 18.85 9.04 20.35
C PRO A 260 18.37 8.06 21.45
N GLY A 261 19.21 7.09 21.78
CA GLY A 261 18.87 6.08 22.79
C GLY A 261 17.95 4.96 22.31
N THR A 262 17.54 4.97 21.04
CA THR A 262 16.78 3.86 20.43
C THR A 262 17.69 2.98 19.59
N THR A 263 17.39 1.69 19.56
CA THR A 263 18.11 0.71 18.73
C THR A 263 17.16 0.08 17.73
N MET A 264 17.65 -0.29 16.56
CA MET A 264 16.94 -1.10 15.58
C MET A 264 17.90 -1.82 14.64
N ASN A 265 17.43 -2.91 14.04
CA ASN A 265 18.17 -3.56 12.98
C ASN A 265 18.02 -2.75 11.67
N THR A 266 19.08 -2.13 11.20
CA THR A 266 19.11 -1.29 10.00
C THR A 266 19.51 -2.04 8.72
N GLU A 267 20.02 -3.29 8.83
CA GLU A 267 20.49 -4.08 7.68
C GLU A 267 19.46 -4.21 6.56
N PRO A 268 18.15 -4.46 6.85
CA PRO A 268 17.14 -4.61 5.79
C PRO A 268 16.94 -3.36 4.92
N TYR A 269 17.34 -2.19 5.41
CA TYR A 269 17.10 -0.91 4.73
C TYR A 269 18.28 -0.43 3.87
N LYS A 270 19.48 -0.99 4.06
CA LYS A 270 20.70 -0.62 3.31
C LYS A 270 20.54 -0.86 1.79
N SER A 271 19.84 -1.92 1.41
CA SER A 271 19.59 -2.28 0.01
C SER A 271 18.46 -1.47 -0.65
N GLN A 272 17.69 -0.68 0.09
CA GLN A 272 16.48 0.00 -0.37
C GLN A 272 16.68 1.49 -0.72
N ASN A 273 17.93 1.93 -0.85
CA ASN A 273 18.28 3.32 -1.11
C ASN A 273 17.67 4.29 -0.07
N ILE A 274 17.85 3.95 1.21
CA ILE A 274 17.41 4.71 2.37
C ILE A 274 18.63 5.22 3.13
N THR A 275 18.73 6.52 3.33
CA THR A 275 19.77 7.12 4.16
C THR A 275 19.46 6.83 5.64
N LEU A 276 20.39 6.17 6.31
CA LEU A 276 20.27 5.87 7.74
C LEU A 276 20.82 7.03 8.56
N ILE A 277 19.98 7.60 9.44
CA ILE A 277 20.32 8.73 10.29
C ILE A 277 20.11 8.31 11.74
N GLY A 278 21.17 8.33 12.53
CA GLY A 278 21.15 7.88 13.92
C GLY A 278 21.98 6.62 14.12
N GLY A 279 21.99 6.12 15.34
CA GLY A 279 22.80 5.00 15.79
C GLY A 279 23.88 5.42 16.79
N GLU A 280 24.59 4.45 17.35
CA GLU A 280 25.58 4.66 18.39
C GLU A 280 26.74 5.54 17.89
N GLY A 281 27.08 6.61 18.63
CA GLY A 281 28.14 7.55 18.28
C GLY A 281 27.83 8.51 17.12
N SER A 282 26.65 8.48 16.56
CA SER A 282 26.25 9.36 15.44
C SER A 282 25.82 10.76 15.94
N LYS A 283 25.85 11.71 14.99
CA LYS A 283 25.28 13.06 15.16
C LYS A 283 24.05 13.20 14.26
N PRO A 284 22.88 12.68 14.68
CA PRO A 284 21.73 12.52 13.79
C PRO A 284 21.25 13.84 13.16
N MET A 285 21.34 14.96 13.87
CA MET A 285 20.90 16.25 13.33
C MET A 285 21.86 16.81 12.28
N GLU A 286 23.18 16.54 12.38
CA GLU A 286 24.15 16.92 11.34
C GLU A 286 23.95 16.07 10.08
N THR A 287 23.76 14.76 10.25
CA THR A 287 23.48 13.84 9.15
C THR A 287 22.16 14.19 8.44
N LEU A 288 21.13 14.54 9.21
CA LEU A 288 19.86 15.03 8.62
C LEU A 288 20.06 16.30 7.79
N ARG A 289 20.87 17.23 8.28
CA ARG A 289 21.17 18.48 7.55
C ARG A 289 21.85 18.17 6.20
N THR A 290 22.84 17.27 6.19
CA THR A 290 23.52 16.85 4.96
C THR A 290 22.52 16.21 4.00
N PHE A 291 21.69 15.28 4.47
CA PHE A 291 20.63 14.67 3.66
C PHE A 291 19.70 15.72 3.01
N LEU A 292 19.27 16.72 3.78
CA LEU A 292 18.41 17.79 3.26
C LEU A 292 19.12 18.68 2.24
N GLN A 293 20.42 18.91 2.39
CA GLN A 293 21.24 19.63 1.40
C GLN A 293 21.32 18.84 0.09
N ASP A 294 21.58 17.53 0.15
CA ASP A 294 21.64 16.66 -1.03
C ASP A 294 20.30 16.63 -1.79
N VAL A 295 19.17 16.62 -1.06
CA VAL A 295 17.82 16.71 -1.66
C VAL A 295 17.57 18.07 -2.30
N ASN A 296 18.23 19.13 -1.82
CA ASN A 296 18.01 20.48 -2.32
C ASN A 296 18.89 20.81 -3.53
N ALA A 297 20.00 20.07 -3.70
CA ALA A 297 20.92 20.19 -4.83
C ALA A 297 20.29 19.65 -6.12
#